data_af3a3e116df926bf90615bf745cfe8a5
#
_entry.id   af3a3e116df926bf90615bf745cfe8a5
#
_cell.length_a   1.000
_cell.length_b   1.000
_cell.length_c   1.000
_cell.angle_alpha   90.00
_cell.angle_beta   90.00
_cell.angle_gamma   90.00
#
_symmetry.space_group_name_H-M   'P 1'
#
loop_
_entity.id
_entity.type
_entity.pdbx_description
1 polymer ?
#
loop_
_entity_poly.entity_id
_entity_poly.type
_entity_poly.pdbx_seq_one_letter_code
_entity_poly.pdbx_strand_id
1 'polypeptide(L)'
;MGKMNERGAGRKQALTQEEIAQIRVRRDAGETLTALAQEYGVSRQTLSGYLNRKDEEMELICRTYRKWAELNHRFRGVETQDYMMRMDFMCKEECCTQILVDFRRERIEIVNTTDDIIHRAFGIKAKPTWEDFMEFLESRCFPRTRDQLRVVLKDLELDFYDPLAIVEKTKGRMAEDFQWLQITYYEPQDK
;
A
#
# COMPACT_ATOMS: atom_id res chain seq x y z
N MET A 1 -9.26 39.79 21.48
CA MET A 1 -8.91 38.50 22.13
C MET A 1 -8.77 37.45 21.01
N GLY A 2 -7.53 37.19 20.58
CA GLY A 2 -7.24 36.23 19.53
C GLY A 2 -7.31 34.82 20.09
N LYS A 3 -8.09 33.95 19.45
CA LYS A 3 -8.11 32.52 19.76
C LYS A 3 -6.78 31.89 19.35
N MET A 4 -6.04 31.37 20.32
CA MET A 4 -4.83 30.59 20.11
C MET A 4 -5.17 29.35 19.27
N ASN A 5 -4.44 29.18 18.16
CA ASN A 5 -4.47 27.98 17.34
C ASN A 5 -3.88 26.80 18.13
N GLU A 6 -4.70 25.86 18.50
CA GLU A 6 -4.22 24.54 18.89
C GLU A 6 -3.57 23.87 17.68
N ARG A 7 -2.36 23.43 17.89
CA ARG A 7 -1.37 22.83 17.03
C ARG A 7 -1.94 21.93 15.93
N GLY A 8 -2.18 22.50 14.81
CA GLY A 8 -2.35 21.89 13.51
C GLY A 8 -1.93 22.93 12.51
N ALA A 9 -0.66 23.01 12.19
CA ALA A 9 -0.10 23.97 11.23
C ALA A 9 -0.53 23.60 9.81
N GLY A 10 -1.80 23.81 9.50
CA GLY A 10 -2.38 23.70 8.19
C GLY A 10 -3.50 24.71 8.03
N ARG A 11 -3.47 25.46 6.94
CA ARG A 11 -4.60 26.32 6.53
C ARG A 11 -5.85 25.43 6.48
N LYS A 12 -6.93 25.80 7.20
CA LYS A 12 -8.21 25.07 7.14
C LYS A 12 -8.55 24.76 5.68
N GLN A 13 -8.90 23.52 5.38
CA GLN A 13 -9.40 23.15 4.08
C GLN A 13 -10.62 24.02 3.75
N ALA A 14 -10.62 24.63 2.58
CA ALA A 14 -11.70 25.50 2.16
C ALA A 14 -12.95 24.72 1.75
N LEU A 15 -12.81 23.41 1.46
CA LEU A 15 -13.89 22.48 1.08
C LEU A 15 -13.81 21.21 1.93
N THR A 16 -14.97 20.68 2.28
CA THR A 16 -15.10 19.38 2.94
C THR A 16 -14.93 18.23 1.95
N GLN A 17 -14.69 17.01 2.44
CA GLN A 17 -14.60 15.81 1.61
C GLN A 17 -15.92 15.52 0.86
N GLU A 18 -17.05 15.81 1.51
CA GLU A 18 -18.38 15.63 0.93
C GLU A 18 -18.63 16.62 -0.23
N GLU A 19 -18.25 17.89 -0.05
CA GLU A 19 -18.33 18.88 -1.11
C GLU A 19 -17.43 18.54 -2.30
N ILE A 20 -16.21 18.04 -2.04
CA ILE A 20 -15.30 17.60 -3.10
C ILE A 20 -15.90 16.41 -3.87
N ALA A 21 -16.55 15.45 -3.18
CA ALA A 21 -17.21 14.33 -3.83
C ALA A 21 -18.39 14.79 -4.71
N GLN A 22 -19.23 15.72 -4.23
CA GLN A 22 -20.34 16.30 -4.99
C GLN A 22 -19.83 17.05 -6.25
N ILE A 23 -18.77 17.85 -6.09
CA ILE A 23 -18.15 18.59 -7.19
C ILE A 23 -17.63 17.63 -8.27
N ARG A 24 -17.08 16.47 -7.92
CA ARG A 24 -16.64 15.47 -8.87
C ARG A 24 -17.78 14.92 -9.71
N VAL A 25 -18.87 14.49 -9.06
CA VAL A 25 -20.05 13.98 -9.74
C VAL A 25 -20.61 15.01 -10.72
N ARG A 26 -20.69 16.27 -10.32
CA ARG A 26 -21.20 17.36 -11.16
C ARG A 26 -20.27 17.70 -12.32
N ARG A 27 -18.96 17.64 -12.09
CA ARG A 27 -17.96 17.81 -13.16
C ARG A 27 -18.06 16.68 -14.18
N ASP A 28 -18.21 15.44 -13.73
CA ASP A 28 -18.37 14.26 -14.61
C ASP A 28 -19.70 14.33 -15.39
N ALA A 29 -20.71 15.00 -14.83
CA ALA A 29 -21.96 15.34 -15.51
C ALA A 29 -21.83 16.50 -16.53
N GLY A 30 -20.64 17.10 -16.68
CA GLY A 30 -20.32 18.12 -17.68
C GLY A 30 -20.34 19.56 -17.18
N GLU A 31 -20.48 19.81 -15.89
CA GLU A 31 -20.39 21.17 -15.34
C GLU A 31 -18.97 21.72 -15.39
N THR A 32 -18.85 23.02 -15.67
CA THR A 32 -17.54 23.65 -15.79
C THR A 32 -16.90 23.93 -14.44
N LEU A 33 -15.58 23.75 -14.34
CA LEU A 33 -14.82 24.08 -13.11
C LEU A 33 -15.01 25.54 -12.68
N THR A 34 -15.26 26.45 -13.61
CA THR A 34 -15.46 27.86 -13.32
C THR A 34 -16.80 28.11 -12.60
N ALA A 35 -17.88 27.45 -13.06
CA ALA A 35 -19.19 27.54 -12.43
C ALA A 35 -19.18 26.94 -11.04
N LEU A 36 -18.59 25.74 -10.88
CA LEU A 36 -18.44 25.06 -9.60
C LEU A 36 -17.58 25.87 -8.62
N ALA A 37 -16.46 26.42 -9.06
CA ALA A 37 -15.60 27.25 -8.20
C ALA A 37 -16.31 28.50 -7.70
N GLN A 38 -17.13 29.13 -8.54
CA GLN A 38 -17.93 30.31 -8.19
C GLN A 38 -19.01 29.96 -7.17
N GLU A 39 -19.70 28.85 -7.33
CA GLU A 39 -20.76 28.37 -6.43
C GLU A 39 -20.21 28.02 -5.04
N TYR A 40 -19.08 27.34 -4.97
CA TYR A 40 -18.45 26.95 -3.70
C TYR A 40 -17.52 28.02 -3.11
N GLY A 41 -17.45 29.21 -3.71
CA GLY A 41 -16.70 30.36 -3.18
C GLY A 41 -15.19 30.17 -3.15
N VAL A 42 -14.66 29.32 -4.00
CA VAL A 42 -13.21 29.04 -4.11
C VAL A 42 -12.66 29.45 -5.46
N SER A 43 -11.34 29.64 -5.56
CA SER A 43 -10.73 29.89 -6.87
C SER A 43 -10.75 28.61 -7.73
N ARG A 44 -10.83 28.78 -9.07
CA ARG A 44 -10.71 27.65 -10.01
C ARG A 44 -9.43 26.84 -9.77
N GLN A 45 -8.34 27.53 -9.43
CA GLN A 45 -7.05 26.89 -9.15
C GLN A 45 -7.09 26.08 -7.85
N THR A 46 -7.74 26.61 -6.81
CA THR A 46 -7.97 25.88 -5.55
C THR A 46 -8.81 24.64 -5.78
N LEU A 47 -9.92 24.77 -6.54
CA LEU A 47 -10.78 23.65 -6.86
C LEU A 47 -10.06 22.58 -7.69
N SER A 48 -9.31 22.98 -8.71
CA SER A 48 -8.46 22.06 -9.49
C SER A 48 -7.44 21.32 -8.59
N GLY A 49 -6.81 22.03 -7.64
CA GLY A 49 -5.91 21.42 -6.68
C GLY A 49 -6.56 20.36 -5.79
N TYR A 50 -7.80 20.57 -5.35
CA TYR A 50 -8.54 19.57 -4.57
C TYR A 50 -8.92 18.34 -5.40
N LEU A 51 -9.30 18.55 -6.65
CA LEU A 51 -9.67 17.45 -7.56
C LEU A 51 -8.45 16.61 -7.94
N ASN A 52 -7.33 17.26 -8.26
CA ASN A 52 -6.09 16.58 -8.63
C ASN A 52 -5.45 15.79 -7.46
N ARG A 53 -5.57 16.30 -6.22
CA ARG A 53 -5.04 15.58 -5.05
C ARG A 53 -5.62 14.17 -4.90
N LYS A 54 -6.91 13.98 -5.18
CA LYS A 54 -7.50 12.64 -5.09
C LYS A 54 -7.07 11.77 -6.28
N ASP A 55 -6.85 12.38 -7.43
CA ASP A 55 -6.34 11.67 -8.60
C ASP A 55 -4.88 11.23 -8.35
N GLU A 56 -4.06 12.10 -7.75
CA GLU A 56 -2.70 11.77 -7.30
C GLU A 56 -2.69 10.72 -6.20
N GLU A 57 -3.61 10.79 -5.23
CA GLU A 57 -3.73 9.82 -4.14
C GLU A 57 -4.22 8.47 -4.68
N MET A 58 -5.20 8.46 -5.59
CA MET A 58 -5.67 7.25 -6.26
C MET A 58 -4.59 6.67 -7.19
N GLU A 59 -3.88 7.51 -7.93
CA GLU A 59 -2.75 7.08 -8.75
C GLU A 59 -1.62 6.51 -7.88
N LEU A 60 -1.35 7.12 -6.72
CA LEU A 60 -0.39 6.60 -5.76
C LEU A 60 -0.83 5.23 -5.21
N ILE A 61 -2.12 5.07 -4.88
CA ILE A 61 -2.68 3.79 -4.45
C ILE A 61 -2.52 2.74 -5.56
N CYS A 62 -2.92 3.07 -6.79
CA CYS A 62 -2.76 2.16 -7.93
C CYS A 62 -1.29 1.81 -8.21
N ARG A 63 -0.38 2.78 -8.05
CA ARG A 63 1.05 2.52 -8.16
C ARG A 63 1.58 1.66 -7.02
N THR A 64 1.18 1.96 -5.78
CA THR A 64 1.63 1.22 -4.59
C THR A 64 1.24 -0.25 -4.65
N TYR A 65 0.11 -0.57 -5.27
CA TYR A 65 -0.40 -1.93 -5.39
C TYR A 65 -0.33 -2.49 -6.82
N ARG A 66 0.51 -1.91 -7.67
CA ARG A 66 0.63 -2.35 -9.06
C ARG A 66 1.03 -3.82 -9.16
N LYS A 67 2.00 -4.24 -8.36
CA LYS A 67 2.43 -5.65 -8.34
C LYS A 67 1.29 -6.58 -7.93
N TRP A 68 0.51 -6.19 -6.95
CA TRP A 68 -0.72 -6.89 -6.58
C TRP A 68 -1.73 -6.93 -7.74
N ALA A 69 -1.97 -5.80 -8.41
CA ALA A 69 -2.88 -5.77 -9.56
C ALA A 69 -2.40 -6.67 -10.71
N GLU A 70 -1.11 -6.71 -10.99
CA GLU A 70 -0.48 -7.61 -11.97
C GLU A 70 -0.69 -9.08 -11.58
N LEU A 71 -0.46 -9.43 -10.31
CA LEU A 71 -0.72 -10.78 -9.80
C LEU A 71 -2.19 -11.17 -9.91
N ASN A 72 -3.10 -10.29 -9.51
CA ASN A 72 -4.54 -10.53 -9.64
C ASN A 72 -4.96 -10.74 -11.10
N HIS A 73 -4.36 -10.00 -12.04
CA HIS A 73 -4.63 -10.18 -13.46
C HIS A 73 -4.10 -11.53 -13.97
N ARG A 74 -2.89 -11.93 -13.57
CA ARG A 74 -2.27 -13.20 -13.94
C ARG A 74 -3.08 -14.42 -13.51
N PHE A 75 -3.72 -14.33 -12.32
CA PHE A 75 -4.54 -15.41 -11.78
C PHE A 75 -6.04 -15.26 -12.08
N ARG A 76 -6.44 -14.34 -12.97
CA ARG A 76 -7.84 -14.14 -13.33
C ARG A 76 -8.40 -15.39 -14.04
N GLY A 77 -9.51 -15.92 -13.52
CA GLY A 77 -10.16 -17.11 -14.10
C GLY A 77 -9.56 -18.44 -13.68
N VAL A 78 -8.53 -18.46 -12.84
CA VAL A 78 -7.96 -19.69 -12.28
C VAL A 78 -8.66 -20.01 -10.96
N GLU A 79 -9.49 -21.05 -10.96
CA GLU A 79 -10.26 -21.44 -9.77
C GLU A 79 -9.53 -22.41 -8.83
N THR A 80 -8.40 -22.97 -9.27
CA THR A 80 -7.81 -24.17 -8.68
C THR A 80 -6.75 -23.98 -7.61
N GLN A 81 -6.22 -22.78 -7.45
CA GLN A 81 -5.26 -22.51 -6.37
C GLN A 81 -5.83 -21.52 -5.38
N ASP A 82 -5.79 -21.89 -4.10
CA ASP A 82 -6.22 -21.03 -3.02
C ASP A 82 -5.27 -19.86 -2.80
N TYR A 83 -4.00 -20.02 -3.15
CA TYR A 83 -2.95 -19.00 -2.91
C TYR A 83 -2.15 -18.74 -4.18
N MET A 84 -1.70 -17.49 -4.31
CA MET A 84 -0.86 -17.02 -5.44
C MET A 84 0.61 -16.99 -5.10
N MET A 85 0.93 -16.88 -3.82
CA MET A 85 2.28 -16.66 -3.35
C MET A 85 2.48 -17.29 -1.97
N ARG A 86 3.69 -17.76 -1.75
CA ARG A 86 4.20 -18.14 -0.44
C ARG A 86 5.38 -17.26 -0.09
N MET A 87 5.38 -16.74 1.13
CA MET A 87 6.52 -16.08 1.75
C MET A 87 6.99 -16.90 2.95
N ASP A 88 8.26 -17.28 2.97
CA ASP A 88 8.89 -17.86 4.14
C ASP A 88 9.67 -16.77 4.87
N PHE A 89 9.23 -16.40 6.07
CA PHE A 89 9.92 -15.46 6.93
C PHE A 89 11.01 -16.18 7.70
N MET A 90 12.23 -15.83 7.36
CA MET A 90 13.44 -16.50 7.81
C MET A 90 14.13 -15.69 8.91
N CYS A 91 14.73 -16.38 9.87
CA CYS A 91 15.71 -15.82 10.77
C CYS A 91 17.03 -16.59 10.56
N LYS A 92 18.06 -15.91 10.03
CA LYS A 92 19.28 -16.57 9.53
C LYS A 92 18.93 -17.63 8.47
N GLU A 93 19.08 -18.90 8.78
CA GLU A 93 18.81 -20.03 7.90
C GLU A 93 17.53 -20.79 8.27
N GLU A 94 16.86 -20.41 9.36
CA GLU A 94 15.67 -21.07 9.86
C GLU A 94 14.39 -20.36 9.40
N CYS A 95 13.43 -21.13 8.89
CA CYS A 95 12.09 -20.60 8.61
C CYS A 95 11.33 -20.45 9.93
N CYS A 96 10.83 -19.26 10.21
CA CYS A 96 10.10 -18.95 11.42
C CYS A 96 8.59 -18.87 11.23
N THR A 97 8.16 -18.37 10.04
CA THR A 97 6.75 -18.30 9.68
C THR A 97 6.59 -18.49 8.18
N GLN A 98 5.71 -19.39 7.77
CA GLN A 98 5.25 -19.49 6.39
C GLN A 98 3.98 -18.69 6.24
N ILE A 99 3.91 -17.85 5.20
CA ILE A 99 2.77 -16.98 4.90
C ILE A 99 2.27 -17.34 3.51
N LEU A 100 1.05 -17.82 3.41
CA LEU A 100 0.36 -18.08 2.15
C LEU A 100 -0.54 -16.89 1.83
N VAL A 101 -0.47 -16.36 0.62
CA VAL A 101 -1.12 -15.10 0.24
C VAL A 101 -2.04 -15.30 -0.96
N ASP A 102 -3.30 -14.91 -0.80
CA ASP A 102 -4.29 -14.77 -1.87
C ASP A 102 -4.67 -13.30 -2.05
N PHE A 103 -4.09 -12.65 -3.04
CA PHE A 103 -4.35 -11.24 -3.35
C PHE A 103 -5.75 -10.97 -3.89
N ARG A 104 -6.44 -11.98 -4.44
CA ARG A 104 -7.80 -11.81 -4.97
C ARG A 104 -8.83 -11.65 -3.87
N ARG A 105 -8.62 -12.42 -2.78
CA ARG A 105 -9.55 -12.46 -1.65
C ARG A 105 -9.03 -11.65 -0.46
N GLU A 106 -7.90 -10.95 -0.60
CA GLU A 106 -7.24 -10.22 0.47
C GLU A 106 -7.09 -11.09 1.73
N ARG A 107 -6.58 -12.32 1.52
CA ARG A 107 -6.51 -13.34 2.54
C ARG A 107 -5.09 -13.87 2.69
N ILE A 108 -4.70 -14.11 3.93
CA ILE A 108 -3.48 -14.82 4.25
C ILE A 108 -3.77 -16.01 5.18
N GLU A 109 -2.92 -17.02 5.08
CA GLU A 109 -2.80 -18.07 6.09
C GLU A 109 -1.35 -18.17 6.53
N ILE A 110 -1.14 -18.47 7.81
CA ILE A 110 0.20 -18.58 8.37
C ILE A 110 0.41 -19.91 9.06
N VAL A 111 1.64 -20.39 9.00
CA VAL A 111 2.13 -21.50 9.80
C VAL A 111 3.41 -21.05 10.50
N ASN A 112 3.36 -20.89 11.81
CA ASN A 112 4.54 -20.62 12.63
C ASN A 112 5.32 -21.91 12.85
N THR A 113 6.59 -21.91 12.52
CA THR A 113 7.51 -23.05 12.65
C THR A 113 8.42 -22.91 13.86
N THR A 114 8.37 -21.76 14.53
CA THR A 114 9.11 -21.49 15.77
C THR A 114 8.17 -21.14 16.92
N ASP A 115 8.54 -21.49 18.14
CA ASP A 115 7.85 -21.07 19.37
C ASP A 115 8.31 -19.70 19.85
N ASP A 116 9.42 -19.20 19.33
CA ASP A 116 9.93 -17.87 19.68
C ASP A 116 9.10 -16.78 19.01
N ILE A 117 8.28 -16.12 19.82
CA ILE A 117 7.36 -15.07 19.41
C ILE A 117 8.08 -13.88 18.75
N ILE A 118 9.31 -13.58 19.16
CA ILE A 118 10.09 -12.45 18.65
C ILE A 118 10.48 -12.68 17.18
N HIS A 119 10.68 -13.95 16.81
CA HIS A 119 11.07 -14.33 15.47
C HIS A 119 9.88 -14.67 14.56
N ARG A 120 8.63 -14.63 15.06
CA ARG A 120 7.43 -14.82 14.23
C ARG A 120 7.10 -13.54 13.47
N ALA A 121 6.64 -13.69 12.23
CA ALA A 121 6.25 -12.56 11.37
C ALA A 121 5.16 -11.66 12.00
N PHE A 122 4.23 -12.26 12.74
CA PHE A 122 3.09 -11.55 13.37
C PHE A 122 3.10 -11.66 14.90
N GLY A 123 4.23 -12.02 15.49
CA GLY A 123 4.38 -12.17 16.93
C GLY A 123 3.38 -13.15 17.54
N ILE A 124 2.54 -12.67 18.47
CA ILE A 124 1.51 -13.48 19.16
C ILE A 124 0.23 -13.69 18.34
N LYS A 125 0.04 -12.98 17.22
CA LYS A 125 -1.19 -13.07 16.41
C LYS A 125 -1.23 -14.43 15.71
N ALA A 126 -2.17 -15.29 16.12
CA ALA A 126 -2.36 -16.59 15.50
C ALA A 126 -3.15 -16.54 14.19
N LYS A 127 -3.97 -15.51 14.01
CA LYS A 127 -4.79 -15.27 12.82
C LYS A 127 -4.66 -13.79 12.41
N PRO A 128 -3.56 -13.42 11.76
CA PRO A 128 -3.37 -12.06 11.29
C PRO A 128 -4.38 -11.75 10.18
N THR A 129 -4.78 -10.48 10.10
CA THR A 129 -5.66 -9.96 9.06
C THR A 129 -4.86 -9.55 7.82
N TRP A 130 -5.59 -9.12 6.77
CA TRP A 130 -4.96 -8.55 5.58
C TRP A 130 -4.20 -7.25 5.90
N GLU A 131 -4.76 -6.41 6.76
CA GLU A 131 -4.12 -5.18 7.24
C GLU A 131 -2.82 -5.50 7.97
N ASP A 132 -2.81 -6.50 8.84
CA ASP A 132 -1.59 -6.95 9.52
C ASP A 132 -0.50 -7.38 8.52
N PHE A 133 -0.90 -8.02 7.42
CA PHE A 133 0.03 -8.41 6.35
C PHE A 133 0.60 -7.20 5.61
N MET A 134 -0.23 -6.21 5.31
CA MET A 134 0.23 -4.99 4.67
C MET A 134 1.18 -4.18 5.57
N GLU A 135 0.88 -4.09 6.86
CA GLU A 135 1.76 -3.49 7.86
C GLU A 135 3.09 -4.26 7.99
N PHE A 136 3.02 -5.59 7.98
CA PHE A 136 4.20 -6.45 7.99
C PHE A 136 5.08 -6.18 6.76
N LEU A 137 4.52 -6.13 5.55
CA LEU A 137 5.28 -5.81 4.34
C LEU A 137 5.95 -4.43 4.44
N GLU A 138 5.21 -3.41 4.89
CA GLU A 138 5.78 -2.07 5.09
C GLU A 138 6.88 -2.05 6.15
N SER A 139 6.75 -2.83 7.22
CA SER A 139 7.78 -2.94 8.25
C SER A 139 9.10 -3.54 7.73
N ARG A 140 9.04 -4.28 6.63
CA ARG A 140 10.19 -4.88 5.94
C ARG A 140 10.73 -4.02 4.79
N CYS A 141 10.29 -2.75 4.72
CA CYS A 141 10.74 -1.75 3.77
C CYS A 141 11.43 -0.58 4.49
N PHE A 142 12.27 0.13 3.76
CA PHE A 142 12.75 1.43 4.25
C PHE A 142 11.61 2.45 4.31
N PRO A 143 11.63 3.42 5.25
CA PRO A 143 10.56 4.39 5.42
C PRO A 143 10.29 5.21 4.16
N ARG A 144 9.00 5.52 3.88
CA ARG A 144 8.58 6.43 2.79
C ARG A 144 9.15 7.85 2.95
N THR A 145 9.50 8.23 4.18
CA THR A 145 10.10 9.53 4.51
C THR A 145 11.62 9.57 4.40
N ARG A 146 12.23 8.47 3.92
CA ARG A 146 13.69 8.38 3.77
C ARG A 146 14.24 9.47 2.85
N ASP A 147 15.31 10.11 3.28
CA ASP A 147 16.06 11.03 2.43
C ASP A 147 16.52 10.33 1.15
N GLN A 148 16.47 11.05 0.02
CA GLN A 148 16.84 10.54 -1.29
C GLN A 148 16.08 9.28 -1.72
N LEU A 149 14.82 9.14 -1.29
CA LEU A 149 13.96 8.01 -1.63
C LEU A 149 13.98 7.66 -3.13
N ARG A 150 13.92 8.69 -4.00
CA ARG A 150 13.94 8.49 -5.46
C ARG A 150 15.24 7.85 -5.97
N VAL A 151 16.37 8.15 -5.35
CA VAL A 151 17.67 7.55 -5.72
C VAL A 151 17.66 6.07 -5.32
N VAL A 152 17.22 5.77 -4.10
CA VAL A 152 17.12 4.38 -3.62
C VAL A 152 16.17 3.54 -4.48
N LEU A 153 15.02 4.08 -4.84
CA LEU A 153 14.07 3.39 -5.72
C LEU A 153 14.68 3.14 -7.11
N LYS A 154 15.39 4.14 -7.68
CA LYS A 154 16.09 3.98 -8.96
C LYS A 154 17.17 2.91 -8.91
N ASP A 155 17.94 2.83 -7.82
CA ASP A 155 18.97 1.81 -7.62
C ASP A 155 18.36 0.40 -7.52
N LEU A 156 17.10 0.30 -7.03
CA LEU A 156 16.33 -0.93 -7.02
C LEU A 156 15.57 -1.18 -8.35
N GLU A 157 15.72 -0.31 -9.33
CA GLU A 157 14.98 -0.36 -10.60
C GLU A 157 13.45 -0.27 -10.40
N LEU A 158 13.01 0.53 -9.44
CA LEU A 158 11.61 0.78 -9.13
C LEU A 158 11.24 2.23 -9.45
N ASP A 159 10.14 2.42 -10.19
CA ASP A 159 9.64 3.75 -10.55
C ASP A 159 8.98 4.47 -9.37
N PHE A 160 8.46 3.70 -8.42
CA PHE A 160 7.70 4.19 -7.26
C PHE A 160 7.80 3.21 -6.07
N TYR A 161 7.32 3.66 -4.92
CA TYR A 161 7.33 2.90 -3.68
C TYR A 161 6.20 1.86 -3.66
N ASP A 162 6.52 0.62 -3.97
CA ASP A 162 5.65 -0.55 -3.84
C ASP A 162 6.26 -1.51 -2.81
N PRO A 163 5.62 -1.72 -1.63
CA PRO A 163 6.18 -2.56 -0.58
C PRO A 163 6.51 -3.98 -1.05
N LEU A 164 5.63 -4.61 -1.84
CA LEU A 164 5.87 -5.96 -2.33
C LEU A 164 7.07 -5.99 -3.28
N ALA A 165 7.16 -5.05 -4.23
CA ALA A 165 8.28 -4.97 -5.15
C ALA A 165 9.61 -4.64 -4.44
N ILE A 166 9.58 -3.78 -3.41
CA ILE A 166 10.75 -3.50 -2.57
C ILE A 166 11.19 -4.76 -1.85
N VAL A 167 10.26 -5.46 -1.20
CA VAL A 167 10.56 -6.71 -0.48
C VAL A 167 11.10 -7.79 -1.42
N GLU A 168 10.59 -7.90 -2.65
CA GLU A 168 11.15 -8.81 -3.66
C GLU A 168 12.62 -8.50 -3.96
N LYS A 169 12.94 -7.25 -4.19
CA LYS A 169 14.32 -6.81 -4.53
C LYS A 169 15.27 -6.91 -3.35
N THR A 170 14.83 -6.53 -2.16
CA THR A 170 15.66 -6.48 -0.93
C THR A 170 15.59 -7.77 -0.11
N LYS A 171 14.69 -8.68 -0.44
CA LYS A 171 14.29 -9.83 0.38
C LYS A 171 13.81 -9.40 1.77
N GLY A 172 13.29 -8.18 1.91
CA GLY A 172 12.86 -7.62 3.17
C GLY A 172 13.96 -7.55 4.25
N ARG A 173 15.24 -7.52 3.85
CA ARG A 173 16.37 -7.44 4.79
C ARG A 173 16.47 -6.05 5.38
N MET A 174 16.62 -5.99 6.70
CA MET A 174 16.87 -4.77 7.44
C MET A 174 18.30 -4.78 8.01
N ALA A 175 18.87 -3.59 8.22
CA ALA A 175 20.24 -3.47 8.71
C ALA A 175 20.42 -3.96 10.16
N GLU A 176 19.33 -3.98 10.91
CA GLU A 176 19.34 -4.18 12.36
C GLU A 176 18.97 -5.61 12.79
N ASP A 177 18.59 -6.48 11.83
CA ASP A 177 18.18 -7.85 12.15
C ASP A 177 18.75 -8.88 11.16
N PHE A 178 18.63 -10.16 11.50
CA PHE A 178 19.01 -11.30 10.66
C PHE A 178 17.80 -11.88 9.91
N GLN A 179 16.69 -11.16 9.88
CA GLN A 179 15.45 -11.64 9.30
C GLN A 179 15.38 -11.25 7.82
N TRP A 180 14.75 -12.12 7.02
CA TRP A 180 14.56 -11.92 5.59
C TRP A 180 13.41 -12.76 5.07
N LEU A 181 12.98 -12.50 3.84
CA LEU A 181 11.88 -13.17 3.19
C LEU A 181 12.35 -13.94 1.96
N GLN A 182 11.96 -15.20 1.88
CA GLN A 182 12.02 -15.99 0.67
C GLN A 182 10.63 -16.00 0.04
N ILE A 183 10.52 -15.54 -1.22
CA ILE A 183 9.25 -15.42 -1.92
C ILE A 183 9.20 -16.44 -3.04
N THR A 184 8.10 -17.19 -3.11
CA THR A 184 7.80 -18.16 -4.15
C THR A 184 6.43 -17.84 -4.72
N TYR A 185 6.34 -17.62 -6.03
CA TYR A 185 5.07 -17.48 -6.73
C TYR A 185 4.59 -18.82 -7.22
N TYR A 186 3.31 -19.07 -7.05
CA TYR A 186 2.66 -20.22 -7.69
C TYR A 186 2.28 -19.85 -9.11
N GLU A 187 2.47 -20.80 -10.03
CA GLU A 187 2.00 -20.66 -11.40
C GLU A 187 0.53 -21.07 -11.47
N PRO A 188 -0.30 -20.35 -12.27
CA PRO A 188 -1.65 -20.76 -12.55
C PRO A 188 -1.59 -22.18 -13.20
N GLN A 189 -2.27 -23.13 -12.62
CA GLN A 189 -2.40 -24.44 -13.25
C GLN A 189 -3.51 -24.37 -14.28
N ASP A 190 -3.16 -24.52 -15.56
CA ASP A 190 -4.15 -24.76 -16.61
C ASP A 190 -4.83 -26.12 -16.35
N LYS A 191 -6.16 -26.10 -16.32
CA LYS A 191 -6.97 -27.30 -16.26
C LYS A 191 -7.18 -27.87 -17.66
#